data_38c2150af5ab503c414dff3c59fa053e
#
_entry.id   38c2150af5ab503c414dff3c59fa053e
#
_cell.length_a   1.000
_cell.length_b   1.000
_cell.length_c   1.000
_cell.angle_alpha   90.00
_cell.angle_beta   90.00
_cell.angle_gamma   90.00
#
_symmetry.space_group_name_H-M   'P 1'
#
loop_
_entity.id
_entity.type
_entity.pdbx_description
1 polymer ?
#
loop_
_entity_poly.entity_id
_entity_poly.type
_entity_poly.pdbx_seq_one_letter_code
_entity_poly.pdbx_strand_id
1 'polypeptide(L)'
;NRRPPYGITGGLYDALKATGGEFFVATNAMARKARKLFRETEGVDIYSAAGVATASLINAVAAGRVERDATIMLNITGGGEEHFKEGKELWYLKPSLVFPLDPDADDVVSKVEALF
;
A
#
# COMPACT_ATOMS: atom_id res chain seq x y z
N ASN A 1 7.05 0.50 4.56
CA ASN A 1 7.61 1.82 4.25
C ASN A 1 9.03 1.93 4.77
N ARG A 2 9.94 2.46 3.96
CA ARG A 2 11.35 2.65 4.35
C ARG A 2 11.58 3.95 5.14
N ARG A 3 10.66 4.89 5.05
CA ARG A 3 10.68 6.15 5.81
C ARG A 3 9.33 6.33 6.48
N PRO A 4 9.28 6.83 7.73
CA PRO A 4 8.01 7.15 8.37
C PRO A 4 7.32 8.28 7.57
N PRO A 5 6.18 8.02 6.93
CA PRO A 5 5.48 9.05 6.15
C PRO A 5 4.84 10.12 7.04
N TYR A 6 4.80 9.88 8.33
CA TYR A 6 4.12 10.71 9.34
C TYR A 6 5.13 11.31 10.31
N GLY A 7 6.08 12.08 9.78
CA GLY A 7 7.11 12.74 10.58
C GLY A 7 6.66 14.02 11.30
N ILE A 8 5.38 14.36 11.24
CA ILE A 8 4.85 15.55 11.92
C ILE A 8 4.73 15.24 13.42
N THR A 9 5.47 15.99 14.21
CA THR A 9 5.44 15.87 15.68
C THR A 9 4.01 16.06 16.20
N GLY A 10 3.55 15.13 17.01
CA GLY A 10 2.23 15.15 17.62
C GLY A 10 1.09 14.59 16.74
N GLY A 11 1.13 14.77 15.42
CA GLY A 11 -0.01 14.52 14.52
C GLY A 11 -0.70 13.17 14.69
N LEU A 12 -0.01 12.07 14.39
CA LEU A 12 -0.59 10.73 14.52
C LEU A 12 -0.78 10.31 15.99
N TYR A 13 0.16 10.66 16.85
CA TYR A 13 0.06 10.36 18.28
C TYR A 13 -1.15 11.04 18.92
N ASP A 14 -1.36 12.33 18.63
CA ASP A 14 -2.47 13.10 19.19
C ASP A 14 -3.82 12.57 18.66
N ALA A 15 -3.90 12.20 17.38
CA ALA A 15 -5.08 11.60 16.80
C ALA A 15 -5.43 10.26 17.46
N LEU A 16 -4.46 9.36 17.64
CA LEU A 16 -4.66 8.09 18.32
C LEU A 16 -5.07 8.28 19.78
N LYS A 17 -4.42 9.21 20.49
CA LYS A 17 -4.75 9.52 21.88
C LYS A 17 -6.16 10.07 22.03
N ALA A 18 -6.57 10.96 21.14
CA ALA A 18 -7.90 11.58 21.17
C ALA A 18 -9.03 10.59 20.86
N THR A 19 -8.76 9.57 20.02
CA THR A 19 -9.76 8.60 19.60
C THR A 19 -9.70 7.27 20.34
N GLY A 20 -8.74 7.07 21.22
CA GLY A 20 -8.45 5.75 21.81
C GLY A 20 -7.96 4.74 20.78
N GLY A 21 -7.44 5.23 19.65
CA GLY A 21 -6.94 4.40 18.56
C GLY A 21 -5.63 3.70 18.90
N GLU A 22 -5.30 2.68 18.12
CA GLU A 22 -4.09 1.90 18.30
C GLU A 22 -3.48 1.43 16.97
N PHE A 23 -2.27 0.90 17.03
CA PHE A 23 -1.59 0.31 15.90
C PHE A 23 -1.80 -1.20 15.86
N PHE A 24 -2.04 -1.71 14.66
CA PHE A 24 -2.02 -3.12 14.36
C PHE A 24 -0.83 -3.46 13.47
N VAL A 25 -0.29 -4.66 13.66
CA VAL A 25 0.88 -5.15 12.92
C VAL A 25 0.48 -6.40 12.14
N ALA A 26 0.86 -6.44 10.87
CA ALA A 26 0.71 -7.62 10.03
C ALA A 26 2.04 -7.98 9.36
N THR A 27 2.35 -9.26 9.31
CA THR A 27 3.51 -9.75 8.56
C THR A 27 3.23 -9.72 7.05
N ASN A 28 4.29 -9.73 6.23
CA ASN A 28 4.13 -9.84 4.79
C ASN A 28 3.35 -11.10 4.35
N ALA A 29 3.49 -12.21 5.08
CA ALA A 29 2.74 -13.43 4.81
C ALA A 29 1.24 -13.23 5.07
N MET A 30 0.87 -12.57 6.16
CA MET A 30 -0.52 -12.24 6.49
C MET A 30 -1.12 -11.28 5.46
N ALA A 31 -0.39 -10.24 5.08
CA ALA A 31 -0.83 -9.30 4.06
C ALA A 31 -1.07 -9.98 2.70
N ARG A 32 -0.18 -10.91 2.29
CA ARG A 32 -0.40 -11.69 1.06
C ARG A 32 -1.64 -12.58 1.13
N LYS A 33 -1.88 -13.26 2.26
CA LYS A 33 -3.09 -14.07 2.46
C LYS A 33 -4.35 -13.21 2.44
N ALA A 34 -4.32 -12.05 3.09
CA ALA A 34 -5.43 -11.12 3.12
C ALA A 34 -5.76 -10.56 1.72
N ARG A 35 -4.75 -10.22 0.91
CA ARG A 35 -4.95 -9.81 -0.49
C ARG A 35 -5.61 -10.90 -1.33
N LYS A 36 -5.16 -12.15 -1.17
CA LYS A 36 -5.77 -13.29 -1.86
C LYS A 36 -7.23 -13.47 -1.45
N LEU A 37 -7.51 -13.48 -0.14
CA LEU A 37 -8.87 -13.58 0.37
C LEU A 37 -9.76 -12.46 -0.15
N PHE A 38 -9.30 -11.21 -0.10
CA PHE A 38 -10.04 -10.05 -0.58
C PHE A 38 -10.41 -10.19 -2.07
N ARG A 39 -9.46 -10.64 -2.91
CA ARG A 39 -9.75 -10.91 -4.32
C ARG A 39 -10.79 -12.02 -4.52
N GLU A 40 -10.74 -13.07 -3.71
CA GLU A 40 -11.67 -14.20 -3.79
C GLU A 40 -13.09 -13.83 -3.33
N THR A 41 -13.22 -12.91 -2.37
CA THR A 41 -14.52 -12.49 -1.82
C THR A 41 -15.12 -11.28 -2.54
N GLU A 42 -14.29 -10.31 -2.91
CA GLU A 42 -14.75 -9.04 -3.47
C GLU A 42 -14.54 -8.93 -5.00
N GLY A 43 -13.86 -9.91 -5.61
CA GLY A 43 -13.65 -9.96 -7.06
C GLY A 43 -12.62 -8.99 -7.61
N VAL A 44 -11.91 -8.25 -6.74
CA VAL A 44 -10.91 -7.26 -7.14
C VAL A 44 -9.62 -7.38 -6.33
N ASP A 45 -8.49 -7.18 -6.97
CA ASP A 45 -7.19 -7.18 -6.31
C ASP A 45 -6.95 -5.87 -5.53
N ILE A 46 -6.17 -5.96 -4.45
CA ILE A 46 -5.76 -4.80 -3.65
C ILE A 46 -4.25 -4.73 -3.49
N TYR A 47 -3.70 -3.53 -3.32
CA TYR A 47 -2.28 -3.32 -3.09
C TYR A 47 -1.85 -3.75 -1.68
N SER A 48 -0.54 -3.88 -1.49
CA SER A 48 0.03 -4.39 -0.25
C SER A 48 -0.35 -3.57 0.99
N ALA A 49 -0.48 -2.26 0.87
CA ALA A 49 -0.90 -1.40 1.99
C ALA A 49 -2.34 -1.72 2.44
N ALA A 50 -3.27 -1.84 1.48
CA ALA A 50 -4.63 -2.27 1.78
C ALA A 50 -4.67 -3.72 2.29
N GLY A 51 -3.79 -4.60 1.78
CA GLY A 51 -3.61 -5.96 2.30
C GLY A 51 -3.16 -6.00 3.76
N VAL A 52 -2.33 -5.04 4.21
CA VAL A 52 -1.97 -4.90 5.63
C VAL A 52 -3.18 -4.48 6.46
N ALA A 53 -3.98 -3.51 6.00
CA ALA A 53 -5.20 -3.09 6.69
C ALA A 53 -6.20 -4.25 6.82
N THR A 54 -6.43 -4.99 5.73
CA THR A 54 -7.31 -6.18 5.73
C THR A 54 -6.79 -7.27 6.68
N ALA A 55 -5.49 -7.56 6.67
CA ALA A 55 -4.89 -8.54 7.58
C ALA A 55 -5.02 -8.11 9.05
N SER A 56 -4.87 -6.82 9.33
CA SER A 56 -5.02 -6.25 10.68
C SER A 56 -6.47 -6.40 11.18
N LEU A 57 -7.44 -6.16 10.31
CA LEU A 57 -8.85 -6.38 10.64
C LEU A 57 -9.13 -7.86 10.94
N ILE A 58 -8.68 -8.78 10.08
CA ILE A 58 -8.82 -10.23 10.31
C ILE A 58 -8.26 -10.64 11.66
N ASN A 59 -7.08 -10.14 12.00
CA ASN A 59 -6.44 -10.43 13.29
C ASN A 59 -7.21 -9.84 14.47
N ALA A 60 -7.72 -8.62 14.35
CA ALA A 60 -8.52 -7.97 15.39
C ALA A 60 -9.83 -8.73 15.66
N VAL A 61 -10.51 -9.16 14.61
CA VAL A 61 -11.71 -10.01 14.71
C VAL A 61 -11.39 -11.35 15.38
N ALA A 62 -10.32 -12.02 14.92
CA ALA A 62 -9.90 -13.30 15.50
C ALA A 62 -9.49 -13.21 16.97
N ALA A 63 -8.98 -12.05 17.38
CA ALA A 63 -8.62 -11.77 18.77
C ALA A 63 -9.81 -11.29 19.64
N GLY A 64 -11.02 -11.26 19.08
CA GLY A 64 -12.22 -10.81 19.80
C GLY A 64 -12.24 -9.31 20.15
N ARG A 65 -11.48 -8.49 19.40
CA ARG A 65 -11.36 -7.04 19.63
C ARG A 65 -12.38 -6.21 18.85
N VAL A 66 -13.16 -6.87 18.02
CA VAL A 66 -14.23 -6.26 17.24
C VAL A 66 -15.53 -6.92 17.65
N GLU A 67 -16.49 -6.14 18.09
CA GLU A 67 -17.81 -6.63 18.47
C GLU A 67 -18.56 -7.19 17.26
N ARG A 68 -19.45 -8.16 17.49
CA ARG A 68 -20.15 -8.87 16.39
C ARG A 68 -21.06 -7.97 15.57
N ASP A 69 -21.61 -6.94 16.19
CA ASP A 69 -22.53 -5.95 15.60
C ASP A 69 -21.86 -4.63 15.26
N ALA A 70 -20.52 -4.58 15.37
CA ALA A 70 -19.75 -3.38 15.05
C ALA A 70 -19.88 -3.00 13.57
N THR A 71 -20.12 -1.73 13.32
CA THR A 71 -19.97 -1.17 11.97
C THR A 71 -18.49 -0.93 11.68
N ILE A 72 -17.99 -1.59 10.65
CA ILE A 72 -16.55 -1.55 10.29
C ILE A 72 -16.36 -0.71 9.02
N MET A 73 -15.49 0.30 9.11
CA MET A 73 -14.98 1.01 7.95
C MET A 73 -13.56 0.52 7.65
N LEU A 74 -13.38 -0.22 6.56
CA LEU A 74 -12.07 -0.64 6.07
C LEU A 74 -11.65 0.24 4.90
N ASN A 75 -10.58 1.03 5.09
CA ASN A 75 -10.07 1.91 4.05
C ASN A 75 -9.15 1.13 3.08
N ILE A 76 -9.63 0.92 1.86
CA ILE A 76 -8.86 0.31 0.76
C ILE A 76 -8.22 1.42 -0.06
N THR A 77 -6.94 1.67 0.19
CA THR A 77 -6.19 2.80 -0.39
C THR A 77 -5.71 2.59 -1.82
N GLY A 78 -5.90 1.40 -2.40
CA GLY A 78 -5.58 1.13 -3.80
C GLY A 78 -5.64 -0.35 -4.15
N GLY A 79 -5.87 -0.61 -5.42
CA GLY A 79 -5.99 -1.95 -6.00
C GLY A 79 -6.62 -1.90 -7.39
N GLY A 80 -7.05 -3.06 -7.89
CA GLY A 80 -7.73 -3.20 -9.17
C GLY A 80 -6.78 -3.20 -10.37
N GLU A 81 -5.47 -3.21 -10.16
CA GLU A 81 -4.52 -3.21 -11.27
C GLU A 81 -4.56 -4.52 -12.08
N GLU A 82 -4.60 -5.65 -11.41
CA GLU A 82 -4.69 -6.95 -12.06
C GLU A 82 -6.03 -7.09 -12.78
N HIS A 83 -7.12 -6.72 -12.12
CA HIS A 83 -8.45 -6.71 -12.71
C HIS A 83 -8.53 -5.77 -13.92
N PHE A 84 -7.94 -4.57 -13.84
CA PHE A 84 -7.88 -3.64 -14.96
C PHE A 84 -7.12 -4.21 -16.16
N LYS A 85 -6.07 -4.99 -15.94
CA LYS A 85 -5.25 -5.60 -17.01
C LYS A 85 -5.89 -6.82 -17.65
N GLU A 86 -6.87 -7.44 -17.01
CA GLU A 86 -7.54 -8.63 -17.53
C GLU A 86 -8.18 -8.36 -18.93
N GLY A 87 -7.79 -9.16 -19.91
CA GLY A 87 -8.31 -9.07 -21.27
C GLY A 87 -7.85 -7.84 -22.07
N LYS A 88 -6.84 -7.10 -21.59
CA LYS A 88 -6.30 -5.93 -22.27
C LYS A 88 -4.85 -6.13 -22.66
N GLU A 89 -4.52 -5.73 -23.88
CA GLU A 89 -3.14 -5.54 -24.30
C GLU A 89 -2.68 -4.16 -23.83
N LEU A 90 -1.65 -4.12 -22.98
CA LEU A 90 -1.13 -2.89 -22.41
C LEU A 90 0.21 -2.52 -23.04
N TRP A 91 0.30 -1.29 -23.47
CA TRP A 91 1.55 -0.71 -23.97
C TRP A 91 2.25 0.05 -22.84
N TYR A 92 3.47 -0.38 -22.54
CA TYR A 92 4.30 0.29 -21.56
C TYR A 92 5.30 1.20 -22.26
N LEU A 93 5.34 2.46 -21.86
CA LEU A 93 6.41 3.35 -22.29
C LEU A 93 7.73 2.85 -21.69
N LYS A 94 8.71 2.64 -22.55
CA LYS A 94 10.07 2.35 -22.10
C LYS A 94 10.75 3.67 -21.75
N PRO A 95 11.45 3.77 -20.60
CA PRO A 95 12.22 4.95 -20.29
C PRO A 95 13.35 5.11 -21.31
N SER A 96 13.60 6.32 -21.78
CA SER A 96 14.73 6.62 -22.66
C SER A 96 16.07 6.50 -21.93
N LEU A 97 16.08 6.85 -20.64
CA LEU A 97 17.24 6.73 -19.76
C LEU A 97 16.81 6.16 -18.41
N VAL A 98 17.73 5.41 -17.79
CA VAL A 98 17.56 4.90 -16.42
C VAL A 98 18.86 5.22 -15.67
N PHE A 99 18.73 5.89 -14.53
CA PHE A 99 19.86 6.25 -13.68
C PHE A 99 19.83 5.43 -12.38
N PRO A 100 21.00 5.22 -11.73
CA PRO A 100 21.05 4.65 -10.39
C PRO A 100 20.39 5.56 -9.36
N LEU A 101 20.26 5.09 -8.11
CA LEU A 101 19.59 5.85 -7.03
C LEU A 101 20.33 7.14 -6.63
N ASP A 102 21.64 7.18 -6.86
CA ASP A 102 22.52 8.33 -6.57
C ASP A 102 23.41 8.56 -7.81
N PRO A 103 22.85 9.17 -8.86
CA PRO A 103 23.57 9.38 -10.10
C PRO A 103 24.48 10.62 -9.99
N ASP A 104 25.59 10.61 -10.73
CA ASP A 104 26.38 11.78 -10.92
C ASP A 104 25.62 12.84 -11.73
N ALA A 105 25.65 14.10 -11.27
CA ALA A 105 24.84 15.16 -11.86
C ALA A 105 25.31 15.52 -13.29
N ASP A 106 26.63 15.52 -13.55
CA ASP A 106 27.17 15.85 -14.87
C ASP A 106 26.89 14.73 -15.87
N ASP A 107 26.93 13.46 -15.41
CA ASP A 107 26.51 12.30 -16.22
C ASP A 107 25.03 12.36 -16.60
N VAL A 108 24.16 12.77 -15.66
CA VAL A 108 22.73 12.96 -15.94
C VAL A 108 22.51 14.05 -16.99
N VAL A 109 23.13 15.21 -16.81
CA VAL A 109 23.00 16.33 -17.75
C VAL A 109 23.47 15.91 -19.15
N SER A 110 24.68 15.36 -19.25
CA SER A 110 25.26 14.91 -20.52
C SER A 110 24.38 13.89 -21.25
N LYS A 111 23.84 12.90 -20.54
CA LYS A 111 22.96 11.89 -21.14
C LYS A 111 21.60 12.43 -21.54
N VAL A 112 21.07 13.37 -20.79
CA VAL A 112 19.78 14.02 -21.14
C VAL A 112 19.96 14.93 -22.37
N GLU A 113 21.03 15.72 -22.42
CA GLU A 113 21.33 16.58 -23.59
C GLU A 113 21.54 15.76 -24.87
N ALA A 114 22.11 14.55 -24.76
CA ALA A 114 22.30 13.66 -25.89
C ALA A 114 21.01 13.07 -26.48
N LEU A 115 19.85 13.28 -25.85
CA LEU A 115 18.55 12.87 -26.38
C LEU A 115 17.94 13.88 -27.36
N PHE A 116 18.45 15.10 -27.38
CA PHE A 116 17.94 16.21 -28.19
C PHE A 116 18.99 16.76 -29.16
#